data_ed82c82b299e41598802476ddd9cc210
#
_entry.id   ed82c82b299e41598802476ddd9cc210
#
_cell.length_a   1.000
_cell.length_b   1.000
_cell.length_c   1.000
_cell.angle_alpha   90.00
_cell.angle_beta   90.00
_cell.angle_gamma   90.00
#
_symmetry.space_group_name_H-M   'P 1'
#
loop_
_entity.id
_entity.type
_entity.pdbx_description
1 polymer ?
#
loop_
_entity_poly.entity_id
_entity_poly.type
_entity_poly.pdbx_seq_one_letter_code
_entity_poly.pdbx_strand_id
1 'polypeptide(L)'
;MLSLTLGRIYKNTVTKTTHEGDTKMDRATRFGISIPRNLSKEFDETISRLGYDNRSKAIQDALHDFIKERRWQAEEGEFIATISFVYDHHTGDVTEKLTQVQHDHDQIIRSTMHSHISHDICCEVLIARGSKPDLQKLSDKISATRGVLTCKLSVLS
;
A
#
# COMPACT_ATOMS: atom_id res chain seq x y z
N MET A 1 -26.88 -18.08 -24.83
CA MET A 1 -26.29 -19.41 -24.57
C MET A 1 -24.83 -19.37 -24.93
N LEU A 2 -23.94 -19.18 -23.94
CA LEU A 2 -22.53 -19.54 -24.01
C LEU A 2 -22.00 -19.42 -22.56
N SER A 3 -22.04 -20.58 -21.89
CA SER A 3 -21.48 -20.80 -20.57
C SER A 3 -19.97 -20.85 -20.71
N LEU A 4 -19.25 -19.98 -20.03
CA LEU A 4 -17.79 -20.09 -19.87
C LEU A 4 -17.48 -20.66 -18.52
N THR A 5 -17.17 -21.94 -18.56
CA THR A 5 -16.59 -22.75 -17.48
C THR A 5 -15.16 -22.28 -17.24
N LEU A 6 -14.92 -21.56 -16.15
CA LEU A 6 -13.60 -21.30 -15.60
C LEU A 6 -13.59 -21.76 -14.14
N GLY A 7 -13.57 -23.04 -13.98
CA GLY A 7 -13.46 -23.68 -12.69
C GLY A 7 -12.64 -24.95 -12.80
N ARG A 8 -11.34 -24.83 -12.60
CA ARG A 8 -10.47 -25.90 -12.05
C ARG A 8 -9.02 -25.51 -12.27
N ILE A 9 -8.37 -25.17 -11.22
CA ILE A 9 -7.01 -25.56 -10.81
C ILE A 9 -6.63 -24.61 -9.65
N TYR A 10 -6.74 -25.08 -8.42
CA TYR A 10 -5.88 -24.85 -7.28
C TYR A 10 -6.56 -25.43 -6.03
N LYS A 11 -6.54 -26.77 -5.94
CA LYS A 11 -6.57 -27.42 -4.64
C LYS A 11 -5.11 -27.78 -4.33
N ASN A 12 -4.42 -26.93 -3.60
CA ASN A 12 -3.24 -27.36 -2.86
C ASN A 12 -3.45 -27.01 -1.40
N THR A 13 -3.45 -28.03 -0.62
CA THR A 13 -3.56 -28.13 0.82
C THR A 13 -2.55 -27.21 1.50
N VAL A 14 -3.03 -26.14 2.13
CA VAL A 14 -2.21 -25.34 3.06
C VAL A 14 -2.25 -26.04 4.40
N THR A 15 -1.18 -26.76 4.74
CA THR A 15 -0.93 -27.23 6.09
C THR A 15 -0.58 -26.03 6.98
N LYS A 16 -1.38 -25.80 8.02
CA LYS A 16 -1.08 -24.88 9.12
C LYS A 16 0.22 -25.30 9.79
N THR A 17 1.24 -24.45 9.70
CA THR A 17 2.44 -24.57 10.52
C THR A 17 2.42 -23.46 11.56
N THR A 18 2.40 -23.88 12.81
CA THR A 18 2.54 -23.04 14.01
C THR A 18 3.91 -22.34 14.02
N HIS A 19 3.92 -21.02 14.23
CA HIS A 19 5.14 -20.24 14.38
C HIS A 19 5.76 -20.48 15.77
N GLU A 20 6.86 -21.21 15.81
CA GLU A 20 7.90 -21.04 16.80
C GLU A 20 9.09 -20.34 16.13
N GLY A 21 9.64 -19.34 16.83
CA GLY A 21 10.62 -18.42 16.27
C GLY A 21 11.94 -19.10 15.88
N ASP A 22 12.20 -19.10 14.59
CA ASP A 22 13.52 -19.37 14.04
C ASP A 22 13.74 -18.39 12.89
N THR A 23 14.65 -17.43 13.06
CA THR A 23 15.14 -16.51 12.02
C THR A 23 15.98 -17.29 11.01
N LYS A 24 15.37 -18.25 10.34
CA LYS A 24 15.95 -18.90 9.18
C LYS A 24 15.94 -17.89 8.04
N MET A 25 17.12 -17.41 7.64
CA MET A 25 17.26 -16.64 6.40
C MET A 25 16.54 -17.41 5.28
N ASP A 26 15.48 -16.81 4.74
CA ASP A 26 14.69 -17.40 3.67
C ASP A 26 15.59 -17.62 2.46
N ARG A 27 15.83 -18.91 2.12
CA ARG A 27 16.73 -19.26 1.02
C ARG A 27 16.02 -18.98 -0.29
N ALA A 28 16.66 -18.18 -1.14
CA ALA A 28 16.13 -17.87 -2.46
C ALA A 28 15.81 -19.14 -3.26
N THR A 29 14.58 -19.25 -3.75
CA THR A 29 14.14 -20.29 -4.66
C THR A 29 14.33 -19.83 -6.10
N ARG A 30 14.89 -20.68 -6.97
CA ARG A 30 15.03 -20.41 -8.39
C ARG A 30 13.90 -21.06 -9.16
N PHE A 31 13.22 -20.27 -10.00
CA PHE A 31 12.23 -20.79 -10.94
C PHE A 31 12.41 -20.15 -12.32
N GLY A 32 12.03 -20.85 -13.38
CA GLY A 32 12.07 -20.35 -14.76
C GLY A 32 10.68 -19.96 -15.23
N ILE A 33 10.61 -18.89 -16.01
CA ILE A 33 9.39 -18.44 -16.68
C ILE A 33 9.62 -18.30 -18.16
N SER A 34 8.60 -18.58 -18.97
CA SER A 34 8.60 -18.29 -20.41
C SER A 34 7.68 -17.09 -20.65
N ILE A 35 8.21 -16.07 -21.31
CA ILE A 35 7.47 -14.85 -21.68
C ILE A 35 7.61 -14.56 -23.17
N PRO A 36 6.64 -13.89 -23.81
CA PRO A 36 6.75 -13.45 -25.19
C PRO A 36 7.96 -12.54 -25.41
N ARG A 37 8.59 -12.64 -26.60
CA ARG A 37 9.79 -11.85 -26.91
C ARG A 37 9.57 -10.35 -26.85
N ASN A 38 8.41 -9.87 -27.29
CA ASN A 38 8.05 -8.44 -27.21
C ASN A 38 7.97 -7.97 -25.75
N LEU A 39 7.35 -8.75 -24.87
CA LEU A 39 7.26 -8.42 -23.44
C LEU A 39 8.63 -8.42 -22.76
N SER A 40 9.52 -9.39 -23.13
CA SER A 40 10.90 -9.40 -22.62
C SER A 40 11.65 -8.13 -23.01
N LYS A 41 11.53 -7.69 -24.26
CA LYS A 41 12.19 -6.47 -24.75
C LYS A 41 11.67 -5.23 -24.05
N GLU A 42 10.35 -5.08 -23.93
CA GLU A 42 9.71 -3.95 -23.23
C GLU A 42 10.12 -3.90 -21.74
N PHE A 43 10.19 -5.07 -21.10
CA PHE A 43 10.66 -5.17 -19.71
C PHE A 43 12.10 -4.71 -19.58
N ASP A 44 13.02 -5.16 -20.45
CA ASP A 44 14.43 -4.79 -20.41
C ASP A 44 14.66 -3.29 -20.64
N GLU A 45 13.95 -2.70 -21.59
CA GLU A 45 13.98 -1.26 -21.85
C GLU A 45 13.46 -0.47 -20.64
N THR A 46 12.41 -0.96 -20.01
CA THR A 46 11.80 -0.32 -18.83
C THR A 46 12.71 -0.37 -17.62
N ILE A 47 13.25 -1.54 -17.26
CA ILE A 47 14.12 -1.68 -16.09
C ILE A 47 15.43 -0.92 -16.26
N SER A 48 15.99 -0.87 -17.48
CA SER A 48 17.17 -0.06 -17.79
C SER A 48 16.91 1.43 -17.57
N ARG A 49 15.76 1.95 -18.02
CA ARG A 49 15.36 3.34 -17.83
C ARG A 49 15.12 3.68 -16.35
N LEU A 50 14.65 2.71 -15.56
CA LEU A 50 14.41 2.86 -14.13
C LEU A 50 15.68 2.66 -13.28
N GLY A 51 16.82 2.31 -13.89
CA GLY A 51 18.10 2.16 -13.20
C GLY A 51 18.24 0.86 -12.40
N TYR A 52 17.53 -0.20 -12.77
CA TYR A 52 17.70 -1.50 -12.12
C TYR A 52 19.04 -2.14 -12.52
N ASP A 53 19.81 -2.64 -11.56
CA ASP A 53 21.09 -3.31 -11.78
C ASP A 53 20.92 -4.69 -12.44
N ASN A 54 19.79 -5.34 -12.23
CA ASN A 54 19.53 -6.67 -12.80
C ASN A 54 18.03 -7.00 -12.87
N ARG A 55 17.70 -7.92 -13.78
CA ARG A 55 16.33 -8.42 -14.00
C ARG A 55 15.72 -9.07 -12.76
N SER A 56 16.54 -9.78 -11.97
CA SER A 56 16.04 -10.53 -10.80
C SER A 56 15.41 -9.61 -9.76
N LYS A 57 16.05 -8.48 -9.48
CA LYS A 57 15.52 -7.47 -8.54
C LYS A 57 14.23 -6.87 -9.07
N ALA A 58 14.18 -6.50 -10.34
CA ALA A 58 12.97 -5.94 -10.96
C ALA A 58 11.78 -6.92 -10.95
N ILE A 59 12.04 -8.22 -11.19
CA ILE A 59 11.02 -9.26 -11.11
C ILE A 59 10.54 -9.45 -9.67
N GLN A 60 11.45 -9.45 -8.68
CA GLN A 60 11.07 -9.54 -7.28
C GLN A 60 10.15 -8.39 -6.86
N ASP A 61 10.48 -7.16 -7.26
CA ASP A 61 9.67 -5.99 -6.95
C ASP A 61 8.28 -6.09 -7.62
N ALA A 62 8.22 -6.48 -8.88
CA ALA A 62 6.96 -6.70 -9.58
C ALA A 62 6.09 -7.79 -8.92
N LEU A 63 6.70 -8.87 -8.42
CA LEU A 63 5.98 -9.91 -7.68
C LEU A 63 5.47 -9.41 -6.33
N HIS A 64 6.27 -8.63 -5.59
CA HIS A 64 5.84 -8.02 -4.34
C HIS A 64 4.66 -7.06 -4.56
N ASP A 65 4.73 -6.22 -5.59
CA ASP A 65 3.65 -5.29 -5.92
C ASP A 65 2.38 -6.02 -6.34
N PHE A 66 2.51 -7.09 -7.13
CA PHE A 66 1.36 -7.92 -7.51
C PHE A 66 0.68 -8.56 -6.30
N ILE A 67 1.46 -9.14 -5.38
CA ILE A 67 0.93 -9.79 -4.16
C ILE A 67 0.27 -8.74 -3.25
N LYS A 68 0.92 -7.61 -3.04
CA LYS A 68 0.41 -6.50 -2.23
C LYS A 68 -0.95 -6.01 -2.75
N GLU A 69 -1.02 -5.78 -4.07
CA GLU A 69 -2.25 -5.32 -4.71
C GLU A 69 -3.38 -6.34 -4.56
N ARG A 70 -3.09 -7.64 -4.75
CA ARG A 70 -4.10 -8.70 -4.58
C ARG A 70 -4.60 -8.81 -3.15
N ARG A 71 -3.70 -8.74 -2.16
CA ARG A 71 -4.08 -8.73 -0.74
C ARG A 71 -4.94 -7.53 -0.40
N TRP A 72 -4.55 -6.35 -0.89
CA TRP A 72 -5.34 -5.13 -0.71
C TRP A 72 -6.73 -5.23 -1.33
N GLN A 73 -6.86 -5.79 -2.54
CA GLN A 73 -8.15 -6.02 -3.18
C GLN A 73 -9.02 -7.02 -2.42
N ALA A 74 -8.41 -8.08 -1.90
CA ALA A 74 -9.10 -9.12 -1.12
C ALA A 74 -9.41 -8.71 0.33
N GLU A 75 -8.93 -7.53 0.77
CA GLU A 75 -9.07 -7.05 2.17
C GLU A 75 -8.42 -7.98 3.21
N GLU A 76 -7.38 -8.70 2.81
CA GLU A 76 -6.72 -9.69 3.66
C GLU A 76 -5.56 -9.10 4.45
N GLY A 77 -5.64 -9.20 5.78
CA GLY A 77 -4.58 -8.87 6.71
C GLY A 77 -4.48 -7.40 7.11
N GLU A 78 -3.38 -7.06 7.75
CA GLU A 78 -3.00 -5.71 8.11
C GLU A 78 -2.03 -5.13 7.08
N PHE A 79 -2.15 -3.84 6.86
CA PHE A 79 -1.32 -3.10 5.91
C PHE A 79 -0.61 -1.95 6.64
N ILE A 80 0.58 -1.63 6.14
CA ILE A 80 1.26 -0.38 6.47
C ILE A 80 0.97 0.60 5.34
N ALA A 81 0.52 1.79 5.68
CA ALA A 81 0.17 2.82 4.73
C ALA A 81 0.65 4.20 5.18
N THR A 82 0.78 5.10 4.22
CA THR A 82 0.85 6.54 4.50
C THR A 82 -0.44 7.20 4.07
N ILE A 83 -0.91 8.16 4.87
CA ILE A 83 -1.98 9.08 4.51
C ILE A 83 -1.37 10.47 4.51
N SER A 84 -1.23 11.06 3.33
CA SER A 84 -0.70 12.41 3.15
C SER A 84 -1.82 13.36 2.77
N PHE A 85 -1.88 14.51 3.42
CA PHE A 85 -2.90 15.51 3.14
C PHE A 85 -2.38 16.93 3.30
N VAL A 86 -2.99 17.82 2.53
CA VAL A 86 -2.69 19.26 2.52
C VAL A 86 -3.96 20.00 2.90
N TYR A 87 -3.86 20.98 3.76
CA TYR A 87 -4.99 21.75 4.21
C TYR A 87 -4.63 23.22 4.44
N ASP A 88 -5.63 24.10 4.33
CA ASP A 88 -5.58 25.52 4.70
C ASP A 88 -5.95 25.64 6.17
N HIS A 89 -4.95 25.93 7.03
CA HIS A 89 -5.14 25.99 8.47
C HIS A 89 -5.97 27.18 8.96
N HIS A 90 -6.23 28.18 8.10
CA HIS A 90 -7.14 29.28 8.40
C HIS A 90 -8.61 28.97 8.11
N THR A 91 -8.90 27.84 7.45
CA THR A 91 -10.26 27.47 7.15
C THR A 91 -10.98 26.91 8.39
N GLY A 92 -11.70 27.76 9.11
CA GLY A 92 -12.54 27.37 10.26
C GLY A 92 -11.74 26.70 11.37
N ASP A 93 -12.22 25.54 11.82
CA ASP A 93 -11.68 24.70 12.89
C ASP A 93 -10.93 23.46 12.38
N VAL A 94 -10.36 23.53 11.16
CA VAL A 94 -9.76 22.39 10.47
C VAL A 94 -8.69 21.68 11.31
N THR A 95 -7.81 22.43 11.97
CA THR A 95 -6.73 21.86 12.80
C THR A 95 -7.29 21.05 13.98
N GLU A 96 -8.30 21.60 14.68
CA GLU A 96 -8.95 20.91 15.79
C GLU A 96 -9.66 19.63 15.31
N LYS A 97 -10.38 19.71 14.20
CA LYS A 97 -11.07 18.54 13.60
C LYS A 97 -10.11 17.47 13.15
N LEU A 98 -9.00 17.83 12.50
CA LEU A 98 -7.98 16.88 12.09
C LEU A 98 -7.31 16.21 13.29
N THR A 99 -7.02 16.98 14.34
CA THR A 99 -6.51 16.44 15.61
C THR A 99 -7.50 15.45 16.22
N GLN A 100 -8.80 15.79 16.26
CA GLN A 100 -9.83 14.88 16.76
C GLN A 100 -9.94 13.61 15.94
N VAL A 101 -9.93 13.71 14.60
CA VAL A 101 -9.93 12.53 13.70
C VAL A 101 -8.71 11.63 13.98
N GLN A 102 -7.55 12.21 14.22
CA GLN A 102 -6.33 11.44 14.54
C GLN A 102 -6.45 10.76 15.92
N HIS A 103 -6.98 11.43 16.93
CA HIS A 103 -7.24 10.83 18.25
C HIS A 103 -8.25 9.68 18.20
N ASP A 104 -9.33 9.83 17.42
CA ASP A 104 -10.32 8.77 17.23
C ASP A 104 -9.76 7.50 16.57
N HIS A 105 -8.56 7.58 15.97
CA HIS A 105 -7.90 6.48 15.25
C HIS A 105 -6.46 6.24 15.73
N ASP A 106 -6.12 6.61 16.95
CA ASP A 106 -4.78 6.51 17.54
C ASP A 106 -4.24 5.07 17.54
N GLN A 107 -5.13 4.07 17.66
CA GLN A 107 -4.78 2.65 17.65
C GLN A 107 -4.12 2.19 16.34
N ILE A 108 -4.41 2.85 15.21
CA ILE A 108 -3.81 2.51 13.92
C ILE A 108 -2.71 3.50 13.47
N ILE A 109 -2.68 4.72 14.00
CA ILE A 109 -1.65 5.72 13.70
C ILE A 109 -0.39 5.41 14.49
N ARG A 110 0.76 5.36 13.81
CA ARG A 110 2.08 5.08 14.41
C ARG A 110 2.95 6.32 14.54
N SER A 111 2.84 7.23 13.60
CA SER A 111 3.51 8.53 13.67
C SER A 111 2.82 9.56 12.79
N THR A 112 3.03 10.83 13.13
CA THR A 112 2.55 11.98 12.38
C THR A 112 3.74 12.90 12.11
N MET A 113 3.85 13.38 10.88
CA MET A 113 4.76 14.46 10.49
C MET A 113 3.94 15.64 10.01
N HIS A 114 4.16 16.81 10.60
CA HIS A 114 3.53 18.06 10.22
C HIS A 114 4.57 19.02 9.62
N SER A 115 4.22 19.71 8.56
CA SER A 115 5.07 20.69 7.89
C SER A 115 4.26 21.88 7.42
N HIS A 116 4.75 23.07 7.71
CA HIS A 116 4.25 24.31 7.11
C HIS A 116 4.85 24.47 5.70
N ILE A 117 3.99 24.47 4.68
CA ILE A 117 4.40 24.65 3.28
C ILE A 117 4.42 26.15 2.94
N SER A 118 3.46 26.90 3.46
CA SER A 118 3.40 28.36 3.36
C SER A 118 2.76 28.93 4.62
N HIS A 119 2.49 30.26 4.62
CA HIS A 119 1.77 30.92 5.72
C HIS A 119 0.39 30.30 5.97
N ASP A 120 -0.31 29.86 4.93
CA ASP A 120 -1.70 29.41 5.01
C ASP A 120 -1.83 27.88 4.86
N ILE A 121 -0.83 27.22 4.28
CA ILE A 121 -0.92 25.81 3.85
C ILE A 121 0.01 24.95 4.69
N CYS A 122 -0.60 23.90 5.26
CA CYS A 122 0.09 22.83 5.96
C CYS A 122 -0.02 21.50 5.20
N CYS A 123 1.00 20.68 5.37
CA CYS A 123 1.03 19.30 4.91
C CYS A 123 1.26 18.37 6.09
N GLU A 124 0.47 17.33 6.20
CA GLU A 124 0.69 16.25 7.17
C GLU A 124 0.83 14.90 6.48
N VAL A 125 1.66 14.05 7.08
CA VAL A 125 1.82 12.65 6.66
C VAL A 125 1.69 11.77 7.89
N LEU A 126 0.70 10.89 7.86
CA LEU A 126 0.51 9.84 8.85
C LEU A 126 1.16 8.55 8.35
N ILE A 127 1.87 7.85 9.24
CA ILE A 127 2.19 6.44 9.06
C ILE A 127 1.17 5.66 9.87
N ALA A 128 0.41 4.79 9.21
CA ALA A 128 -0.65 4.01 9.83
C ALA A 128 -0.49 2.52 9.54
N ARG A 129 -0.94 1.68 10.49
CA ARG A 129 -1.01 0.23 10.34
C ARG A 129 -2.36 -0.26 10.81
N GLY A 130 -3.07 -0.97 9.95
CA GLY A 130 -4.39 -1.49 10.25
C GLY A 130 -4.99 -2.27 9.09
N SER A 131 -6.25 -2.68 9.26
CA SER A 131 -7.02 -3.30 8.19
C SER A 131 -7.34 -2.29 7.08
N LYS A 132 -7.64 -2.79 5.87
CA LYS A 132 -8.08 -1.91 4.77
C LYS A 132 -9.28 -1.04 5.13
N PRO A 133 -10.37 -1.56 5.75
CA PRO A 133 -11.50 -0.73 6.16
C PRO A 133 -11.12 0.40 7.13
N ASP A 134 -10.24 0.13 8.10
CA ASP A 134 -9.82 1.14 9.07
C ASP A 134 -8.97 2.25 8.42
N LEU A 135 -8.02 1.86 7.57
CA LEU A 135 -7.18 2.80 6.83
C LEU A 135 -8.00 3.67 5.88
N GLN A 136 -8.98 3.05 5.17
CA GLN A 136 -9.87 3.77 4.27
C GLN A 136 -10.76 4.74 5.05
N LYS A 137 -11.35 4.29 6.16
CA LYS A 137 -12.20 5.12 7.03
C LYS A 137 -11.45 6.35 7.55
N LEU A 138 -10.20 6.18 7.99
CA LEU A 138 -9.36 7.30 8.43
C LEU A 138 -9.10 8.28 7.28
N SER A 139 -8.70 7.77 6.11
CA SER A 139 -8.46 8.59 4.92
C SER A 139 -9.71 9.37 4.47
N ASP A 140 -10.88 8.71 4.47
CA ASP A 140 -12.15 9.32 4.08
C ASP A 140 -12.57 10.44 5.04
N LYS A 141 -12.40 10.24 6.37
CA LYS A 141 -12.69 11.26 7.38
C LYS A 141 -11.79 12.49 7.23
N ILE A 142 -10.49 12.28 7.00
CA ILE A 142 -9.55 13.37 6.74
C ILE A 142 -9.95 14.12 5.47
N SER A 143 -10.18 13.39 4.39
CA SER A 143 -10.56 13.97 3.09
C SER A 143 -11.86 14.78 3.13
N ALA A 144 -12.83 14.33 3.94
CA ALA A 144 -14.12 15.01 4.12
C ALA A 144 -14.05 16.23 5.05
N THR A 145 -12.94 16.47 5.74
CA THR A 145 -12.79 17.60 6.67
C THR A 145 -12.69 18.90 5.87
N ARG A 146 -13.59 19.86 6.16
CA ARG A 146 -13.56 21.18 5.52
C ARG A 146 -12.21 21.86 5.78
N GLY A 147 -11.58 22.36 4.74
CA GLY A 147 -10.24 22.96 4.78
C GLY A 147 -9.15 22.02 4.25
N VAL A 148 -9.40 20.71 4.15
CA VAL A 148 -8.50 19.79 3.46
C VAL A 148 -8.63 19.98 1.95
N LEU A 149 -7.51 20.25 1.31
CA LEU A 149 -7.39 20.52 -0.13
C LEU A 149 -7.15 19.25 -0.93
N THR A 150 -6.35 18.33 -0.38
CA THR A 150 -6.07 17.03 -0.98
C THR A 150 -5.71 16.02 0.11
N CYS A 151 -6.06 14.76 -0.12
CA CYS A 151 -5.73 13.63 0.73
C CYS A 151 -5.42 12.41 -0.13
N LYS A 152 -4.36 11.67 0.21
CA LYS A 152 -3.94 10.47 -0.51
C LYS A 152 -3.55 9.36 0.45
N LEU A 153 -4.22 8.22 0.32
CA LEU A 153 -3.82 6.95 0.94
C LEU A 153 -2.88 6.19 0.00
N SER A 154 -1.73 5.79 0.51
CA SER A 154 -0.76 4.98 -0.22
C SER A 154 -0.35 3.77 0.61
N VAL A 155 -0.67 2.57 0.13
CA VAL A 155 -0.34 1.30 0.79
C VAL A 155 1.12 0.95 0.50
N LEU A 156 1.90 0.67 1.56
CA LEU A 156 3.32 0.35 1.49
C LEU A 156 3.58 -1.17 1.51
N SER A 157 2.81 -1.92 2.32
CA SER A 157 2.94 -3.39 2.44
C SER A 157 1.65 -4.02 2.92
#